data_948791d338fb067e201a4236d9fc677c
#
_entry.id   948791d338fb067e201a4236d9fc677c
#
_cell.length_a   1.000
_cell.length_b   1.000
_cell.length_c   1.000
_cell.angle_alpha   90.00
_cell.angle_beta   90.00
_cell.angle_gamma   90.00
#
_symmetry.space_group_name_H-M   'P 1'
#
loop_
_entity.id
_entity.type
_entity.pdbx_description
1 polymer ?
#
loop_
_entity_poly.entity_id
_entity_poly.type
_entity_poly.pdbx_seq_one_letter_code
_entity_poly.pdbx_strand_id
1 'polypeptide(L)'
;CIRDRFMSASERDEKFSEGRDFYALRLNTKSNDLKYGYLGTYVNKPVTGNNSQVNSIDFIYLPSKVHRMSGNLMHSNVNNQDGLGMTLGYSYNPDTNFSSGIGINFYDDQLDLNDMGYLILNDRLMFNGRTQFKKTSFPKGSVLRSRLYEIGYGSKFNADTVRESSNFALKLETNFTDLSEIKTEIFYRSTGRNTRITRGSQLAPFINMPKGMGGYFEFTGPRRPKYIYSLRFERG
;
A
#
# COMPACT_ATOMS: atom_id res chain seq x y z
N CYS A 1 6.64 -24.59 12.91
CA CYS A 1 6.68 -25.29 11.62
C CYS A 1 7.41 -24.42 10.60
N ILE A 2 8.50 -24.91 10.04
CA ILE A 2 9.23 -24.24 8.95
C ILE A 2 8.59 -24.69 7.64
N ARG A 3 8.32 -23.75 6.74
CA ARG A 3 7.90 -24.02 5.36
C ARG A 3 8.87 -23.31 4.44
N ASP A 4 9.49 -24.07 3.57
CA ASP A 4 10.42 -23.60 2.55
C ASP A 4 9.87 -23.90 1.16
N ARG A 5 10.24 -23.05 0.22
CA ARG A 5 9.96 -23.23 -1.21
C ARG A 5 11.14 -22.72 -2.00
N PHE A 6 11.59 -23.53 -2.94
CA PHE A 6 12.53 -23.12 -3.95
C PHE A 6 11.85 -23.20 -5.32
N MET A 7 12.09 -22.20 -6.15
CA MET A 7 11.59 -22.15 -7.53
C MET A 7 12.75 -21.74 -8.44
N SER A 8 12.81 -22.37 -9.62
CA SER A 8 13.68 -21.94 -10.71
C SER A 8 12.89 -21.96 -12.01
N ALA A 9 13.20 -21.04 -12.89
CA ALA A 9 12.65 -20.96 -14.23
C ALA A 9 13.69 -20.36 -15.16
N SER A 10 13.67 -20.75 -16.43
CA SER A 10 14.54 -20.19 -17.47
C SER A 10 13.68 -19.73 -18.64
N GLU A 11 13.99 -18.56 -19.19
CA GLU A 11 13.43 -18.12 -20.45
C GLU A 11 14.10 -18.90 -21.60
N ARG A 12 13.34 -19.13 -22.65
CA ARG A 12 13.89 -19.76 -23.87
C ARG A 12 14.80 -18.78 -24.61
N ASP A 13 15.95 -19.27 -25.06
CA ASP A 13 16.83 -18.51 -25.95
C ASP A 13 16.10 -18.18 -27.26
N GLU A 14 16.20 -16.93 -27.67
CA GLU A 14 15.76 -16.48 -29.00
C GLU A 14 16.95 -16.38 -29.95
N LYS A 15 16.66 -16.21 -31.24
CA LYS A 15 17.70 -16.23 -32.32
C LYS A 15 18.85 -15.24 -32.09
N PHE A 16 18.61 -14.13 -31.33
CA PHE A 16 19.57 -13.06 -31.09
C PHE A 16 19.72 -12.67 -29.64
N SER A 17 19.12 -13.41 -28.70
CA SER A 17 19.21 -13.13 -27.27
C SER A 17 19.18 -14.42 -26.47
N GLU A 18 20.08 -14.54 -25.51
CA GLU A 18 19.99 -15.58 -24.48
C GLU A 18 18.89 -15.25 -23.50
N GLY A 19 18.17 -16.27 -23.05
CA GLY A 19 17.12 -16.14 -22.05
C GLY A 19 17.68 -15.84 -20.67
N ARG A 20 16.82 -15.40 -19.78
CA ARG A 20 17.17 -15.13 -18.38
C ARG A 20 16.85 -16.33 -17.50
N ASP A 21 17.64 -16.54 -16.45
CA ASP A 21 17.36 -17.54 -15.43
C ASP A 21 16.87 -16.88 -14.15
N PHE A 22 15.82 -17.44 -13.57
CA PHE A 22 15.15 -16.94 -12.39
C PHE A 22 15.25 -17.95 -11.25
N TYR A 23 15.62 -17.48 -10.07
CA TYR A 23 15.71 -18.30 -8.87
C TYR A 23 14.99 -17.57 -7.73
N ALA A 24 14.20 -18.31 -6.95
CA ALA A 24 13.55 -17.78 -5.76
C ALA A 24 13.59 -18.81 -4.62
N LEU A 25 13.96 -18.33 -3.44
CA LEU A 25 13.94 -19.09 -2.19
C LEU A 25 13.06 -18.37 -1.16
N ARG A 26 12.06 -19.06 -0.65
CA ARG A 26 11.20 -18.57 0.43
C ARG A 26 11.29 -19.48 1.64
N LEU A 27 11.69 -18.91 2.78
CA LEU A 27 11.70 -19.57 4.09
C LEU A 27 10.67 -18.88 4.99
N ASN A 28 9.83 -19.66 5.66
CA ASN A 28 8.85 -19.13 6.59
C ASN A 28 8.86 -19.96 7.86
N THR A 29 8.73 -19.29 8.99
CA THR A 29 8.53 -19.96 10.27
C THR A 29 7.47 -19.25 11.08
N LYS A 30 6.88 -19.99 12.01
CA LYS A 30 5.90 -19.48 12.94
C LYS A 30 6.24 -19.99 14.34
N SER A 31 6.33 -19.07 15.29
CA SER A 31 6.47 -19.36 16.72
C SER A 31 5.41 -18.55 17.46
N ASN A 32 4.47 -19.22 18.14
CA ASN A 32 3.38 -18.60 18.89
C ASN A 32 2.76 -17.39 18.13
N ASP A 33 3.04 -16.19 18.62
CA ASP A 33 2.48 -14.94 18.13
C ASP A 33 3.34 -14.27 17.03
N LEU A 34 4.51 -14.83 16.74
CA LEU A 34 5.45 -14.30 15.74
C LEU A 34 5.51 -15.21 14.52
N LYS A 35 5.29 -14.62 13.35
CA LYS A 35 5.60 -15.22 12.05
C LYS A 35 6.71 -14.37 11.43
N TYR A 36 7.71 -15.01 10.88
CA TYR A 36 8.76 -14.32 10.13
C TYR A 36 9.20 -15.15 8.95
N GLY A 37 9.77 -14.48 7.97
CA GLY A 37 10.18 -15.11 6.75
C GLY A 37 11.34 -14.40 6.08
N TYR A 38 11.96 -15.12 5.17
CA TYR A 38 12.97 -14.63 4.26
C TYR A 38 12.56 -14.96 2.84
N LEU A 39 12.72 -14.02 1.93
CA LEU A 39 12.60 -14.20 0.49
C LEU A 39 13.88 -13.70 -0.17
N GLY A 40 14.60 -14.61 -0.84
CA GLY A 40 15.71 -14.28 -1.73
C GLY A 40 15.31 -14.56 -3.18
N THR A 41 15.61 -13.63 -4.08
CA THR A 41 15.46 -13.82 -5.52
C THR A 41 16.75 -13.46 -6.24
N TYR A 42 17.03 -14.17 -7.31
CA TYR A 42 18.18 -13.91 -8.18
C TYR A 42 17.78 -14.09 -9.63
N VAL A 43 18.15 -13.14 -10.47
CA VAL A 43 17.94 -13.18 -11.91
C VAL A 43 19.29 -13.06 -12.59
N ASN A 44 19.64 -14.11 -13.33
CA ASN A 44 20.83 -14.12 -14.19
C ASN A 44 20.44 -13.57 -15.57
N LYS A 45 21.20 -12.59 -16.05
CA LYS A 45 21.01 -11.94 -17.37
C LYS A 45 22.28 -12.09 -18.21
N PRO A 46 22.45 -13.23 -18.91
CA PRO A 46 23.72 -13.57 -19.59
C PRO A 46 24.16 -12.50 -20.60
N VAL A 47 23.22 -11.95 -21.38
CA VAL A 47 23.52 -10.96 -22.43
C VAL A 47 24.07 -9.65 -21.87
N THR A 48 23.52 -9.17 -20.78
CA THR A 48 23.92 -7.87 -20.21
C THR A 48 24.97 -7.98 -19.13
N GLY A 49 25.16 -9.18 -18.55
CA GLY A 49 25.99 -9.40 -17.36
C GLY A 49 25.49 -8.72 -16.10
N ASN A 50 24.32 -8.09 -16.16
CA ASN A 50 23.75 -7.29 -15.08
C ASN A 50 22.75 -8.12 -14.26
N ASN A 51 23.26 -8.94 -13.37
CA ASN A 51 22.46 -9.76 -12.51
C ASN A 51 21.67 -8.91 -11.51
N SER A 52 20.52 -9.42 -11.08
CA SER A 52 19.69 -8.79 -10.08
C SER A 52 19.48 -9.71 -8.90
N GLN A 53 19.68 -9.20 -7.71
CA GLN A 53 19.43 -9.92 -6.47
C GLN A 53 18.54 -9.07 -5.57
N VAL A 54 17.50 -9.69 -5.01
CA VAL A 54 16.64 -9.07 -4.00
C VAL A 54 16.55 -9.99 -2.80
N ASN A 55 16.76 -9.42 -1.61
CA ASN A 55 16.62 -10.09 -0.33
C ASN A 55 15.59 -9.35 0.51
N SER A 56 14.73 -10.08 1.19
CA SER A 56 13.68 -9.50 2.01
C SER A 56 13.47 -10.32 3.26
N ILE A 57 13.33 -9.66 4.40
CA ILE A 57 12.95 -10.26 5.67
C ILE A 57 11.63 -9.62 6.09
N ASP A 58 10.63 -10.45 6.36
CA ASP A 58 9.32 -9.99 6.79
C ASP A 58 8.90 -10.62 8.11
N PHE A 59 8.05 -9.91 8.85
CA PHE A 59 7.47 -10.42 10.07
C PHE A 59 6.01 -9.98 10.26
N ILE A 60 5.27 -10.79 11.00
CA ILE A 60 3.97 -10.46 11.58
C ILE A 60 4.01 -10.88 13.04
N TYR A 61 3.80 -9.93 13.94
CA TYR A 61 3.72 -10.13 15.38
C TYR A 61 2.33 -9.79 15.89
N LEU A 62 1.74 -10.74 16.60
CA LEU A 62 0.38 -10.68 17.14
C LEU A 62 0.45 -10.79 18.66
N PRO A 63 0.86 -9.73 19.39
CA PRO A 63 1.01 -9.77 20.86
C PRO A 63 -0.32 -10.07 21.58
N SER A 64 -1.42 -9.84 20.90
CA SER A 64 -2.75 -10.20 21.33
C SER A 64 -3.70 -10.29 20.13
N LYS A 65 -4.96 -10.69 20.39
CA LYS A 65 -5.99 -10.76 19.33
C LYS A 65 -6.35 -9.40 18.73
N VAL A 66 -6.07 -8.31 19.45
CA VAL A 66 -6.45 -6.96 19.05
C VAL A 66 -5.29 -6.15 18.47
N HIS A 67 -4.05 -6.56 18.71
CA HIS A 67 -2.85 -5.88 18.24
C HIS A 67 -2.14 -6.68 17.15
N ARG A 68 -1.75 -6.02 16.09
CA ARG A 68 -0.92 -6.60 15.03
C ARG A 68 0.17 -5.63 14.63
N MET A 69 1.39 -6.11 14.60
CA MET A 69 2.53 -5.44 14.01
C MET A 69 3.02 -6.24 12.81
N SER A 70 3.44 -5.58 11.76
CA SER A 70 4.02 -6.23 10.59
C SER A 70 5.10 -5.35 9.98
N GLY A 71 6.08 -5.97 9.38
CA GLY A 71 7.15 -5.24 8.72
C GLY A 71 7.84 -6.08 7.67
N ASN A 72 8.55 -5.38 6.80
CA ASN A 72 9.38 -5.95 5.77
C ASN A 72 10.61 -5.05 5.59
N LEU A 73 11.80 -5.65 5.58
CA LEU A 73 13.05 -5.02 5.19
C LEU A 73 13.49 -5.64 3.87
N MET A 74 13.82 -4.81 2.91
CA MET A 74 14.19 -5.22 1.55
C MET A 74 15.54 -4.63 1.20
N HIS A 75 16.35 -5.44 0.55
CA HIS A 75 17.62 -5.04 -0.06
C HIS A 75 17.62 -5.54 -1.50
N SER A 76 17.94 -4.68 -2.44
CA SER A 76 18.18 -5.05 -3.83
C SER A 76 19.62 -4.72 -4.22
N ASN A 77 20.23 -5.56 -5.03
CA ASN A 77 21.44 -5.25 -5.76
C ASN A 77 21.16 -5.51 -7.24
N VAL A 78 21.07 -4.45 -8.02
CA VAL A 78 20.78 -4.48 -9.45
C VAL A 78 21.81 -3.64 -10.17
N ASN A 79 22.54 -4.22 -11.11
CA ASN A 79 23.62 -3.55 -11.84
C ASN A 79 24.70 -2.96 -10.92
N ASN A 80 25.07 -3.66 -9.84
CA ASN A 80 25.99 -3.20 -8.79
C ASN A 80 25.53 -1.93 -8.05
N GLN A 81 24.23 -1.63 -8.07
CA GLN A 81 23.64 -0.58 -7.25
C GLN A 81 22.82 -1.24 -6.13
N ASP A 82 23.14 -0.87 -4.90
CA ASP A 82 22.45 -1.35 -3.71
C ASP A 82 21.29 -0.42 -3.35
N GLY A 83 20.12 -1.00 -3.13
CA GLY A 83 18.93 -0.28 -2.74
C GLY A 83 18.30 -0.88 -1.50
N LEU A 84 17.70 -0.02 -0.67
CA LEU A 84 17.07 -0.38 0.59
C LEU A 84 15.60 0.02 0.63
N GLY A 85 14.78 -0.85 1.22
CA GLY A 85 13.37 -0.57 1.46
C GLY A 85 12.91 -1.09 2.82
N MET A 86 11.93 -0.42 3.39
CA MET A 86 11.31 -0.81 4.65
C MET A 86 9.81 -0.52 4.62
N THR A 87 9.03 -1.45 5.13
CA THR A 87 7.63 -1.21 5.47
C THR A 87 7.38 -1.62 6.91
N LEU A 88 6.68 -0.78 7.67
CA LEU A 88 6.23 -1.08 9.01
C LEU A 88 4.76 -0.70 9.15
N GLY A 89 4.00 -1.56 9.81
CA GLY A 89 2.59 -1.33 10.06
C GLY A 89 2.19 -1.80 11.46
N TYR A 90 1.30 -1.03 12.07
CA TYR A 90 0.66 -1.39 13.31
C TYR A 90 -0.85 -1.24 13.16
N SER A 91 -1.62 -2.17 13.67
CA SER A 91 -3.07 -2.07 13.75
C SER A 91 -3.60 -2.50 15.11
N TYR A 92 -4.65 -1.82 15.52
CA TYR A 92 -5.40 -2.05 16.75
C TYR A 92 -6.88 -2.24 16.42
N ASN A 93 -7.41 -3.42 16.71
CA ASN A 93 -8.78 -3.82 16.39
C ASN A 93 -9.41 -4.47 17.64
N PRO A 94 -9.85 -3.68 18.64
CA PRO A 94 -10.37 -4.20 19.91
C PRO A 94 -11.68 -4.97 19.74
N ASP A 95 -12.49 -4.57 18.77
CA ASP A 95 -13.77 -5.19 18.47
C ASP A 95 -14.15 -5.01 16.99
N THR A 96 -15.36 -5.39 16.62
CA THR A 96 -15.87 -5.28 15.25
C THR A 96 -16.29 -3.86 14.87
N ASN A 97 -16.35 -2.95 15.85
CA ASN A 97 -16.84 -1.59 15.67
C ASN A 97 -15.72 -0.57 15.55
N PHE A 98 -14.53 -0.91 16.04
CA PHE A 98 -13.39 -0.01 16.02
C PHE A 98 -12.17 -0.66 15.37
N SER A 99 -11.51 0.10 14.50
CA SER A 99 -10.19 -0.26 13.97
C SER A 99 -9.33 0.98 13.79
N SER A 100 -8.06 0.87 14.12
CA SER A 100 -7.07 1.93 13.89
C SER A 100 -5.76 1.31 13.42
N GLY A 101 -5.07 2.00 12.52
CA GLY A 101 -3.79 1.56 12.02
C GLY A 101 -2.92 2.72 11.56
N ILE A 102 -1.61 2.51 11.68
CA ILE A 102 -0.59 3.41 11.17
C ILE A 102 0.43 2.60 10.37
N GLY A 103 1.04 3.24 9.38
CA GLY A 103 2.06 2.62 8.54
C GLY A 103 3.13 3.60 8.12
N ILE A 104 4.34 3.06 7.93
CA ILE A 104 5.50 3.75 7.38
C ILE A 104 6.03 2.90 6.25
N ASN A 105 6.30 3.51 5.09
CA ASN A 105 6.98 2.86 3.99
C ASN A 105 8.13 3.77 3.56
N PHE A 106 9.31 3.19 3.49
CA PHE A 106 10.52 3.84 3.00
C PHE A 106 11.09 3.02 1.84
N TYR A 107 11.40 3.67 0.76
CA TYR A 107 12.10 3.12 -0.39
C TYR A 107 13.12 4.16 -0.83
N ASP A 108 14.40 3.81 -0.80
CA ASP A 108 15.42 4.71 -1.31
C ASP A 108 15.34 4.83 -2.85
N ASP A 109 16.13 5.70 -3.43
CA ASP A 109 16.14 5.98 -4.86
C ASP A 109 16.80 4.87 -5.70
N GLN A 110 17.58 3.99 -5.07
CA GLN A 110 18.30 2.88 -5.70
C GLN A 110 17.52 1.55 -5.60
N LEU A 111 16.49 1.47 -4.77
CA LEU A 111 15.71 0.23 -4.61
C LEU A 111 15.06 -0.15 -5.93
N ASP A 112 15.38 -1.34 -6.42
CA ASP A 112 14.76 -1.93 -7.61
C ASP A 112 14.35 -3.38 -7.35
N LEU A 113 13.07 -3.66 -7.47
CA LEU A 113 12.46 -4.97 -7.25
C LEU A 113 11.86 -5.54 -8.55
N ASN A 114 12.06 -4.89 -9.70
CA ASN A 114 11.21 -5.12 -10.87
C ASN A 114 11.54 -6.39 -11.67
N ASP A 115 12.66 -7.05 -11.45
CA ASP A 115 12.99 -8.29 -12.18
C ASP A 115 12.15 -9.50 -11.76
N MET A 116 11.84 -9.65 -10.46
CA MET A 116 10.95 -10.71 -9.95
C MET A 116 9.90 -10.18 -8.97
N GLY A 117 9.80 -8.90 -8.82
CA GLY A 117 8.82 -8.20 -8.00
C GLY A 117 8.17 -7.08 -8.79
N TYR A 118 7.48 -6.20 -8.07
CA TYR A 118 6.87 -5.03 -8.66
C TYR A 118 7.00 -3.83 -7.73
N LEU A 119 7.74 -2.84 -8.15
CA LEU A 119 7.86 -1.56 -7.46
C LEU A 119 7.53 -0.44 -8.45
N ILE A 120 6.37 0.17 -8.27
CA ILE A 120 5.95 1.28 -9.15
C ILE A 120 6.85 2.48 -8.95
N LEU A 121 7.37 2.68 -7.72
CA LEU A 121 8.03 3.91 -7.34
C LEU A 121 8.95 3.70 -6.12
N ASN A 122 10.22 3.98 -6.31
CA ASN A 122 11.23 4.18 -5.28
C ASN A 122 11.32 5.67 -4.87
N ASP A 123 12.37 6.11 -4.21
CA ASP A 123 12.60 7.48 -3.73
C ASP A 123 11.41 8.01 -2.92
N ARG A 124 11.05 7.29 -1.83
CA ARG A 124 9.83 7.61 -1.11
C ARG A 124 9.87 7.28 0.37
N LEU A 125 9.41 8.23 1.17
CA LEU A 125 9.03 8.03 2.56
C LEU A 125 7.53 8.38 2.72
N MET A 126 6.74 7.43 3.17
CA MET A 126 5.30 7.61 3.37
C MET A 126 4.91 7.27 4.79
N PHE A 127 4.11 8.15 5.38
CA PHE A 127 3.39 7.92 6.61
C PHE A 127 1.90 7.86 6.28
N ASN A 128 1.20 6.89 6.80
CA ASN A 128 -0.24 6.79 6.67
C ASN A 128 -0.88 6.37 7.99
N GLY A 129 -2.09 6.81 8.20
CA GLY A 129 -2.89 6.46 9.35
C GLY A 129 -4.37 6.41 8.96
N ARG A 130 -5.09 5.50 9.58
CA ARG A 130 -6.52 5.34 9.37
C ARG A 130 -7.18 4.88 10.66
N THR A 131 -8.27 5.54 11.03
CA THR A 131 -9.11 5.13 12.15
C THR A 131 -10.55 5.06 11.69
N GLN A 132 -11.22 3.97 12.05
CA GLN A 132 -12.60 3.71 11.70
C GLN A 132 -13.42 3.39 12.94
N PHE A 133 -14.64 3.92 12.97
CA PHE A 133 -15.66 3.55 13.92
C PHE A 133 -16.93 3.14 13.18
N LYS A 134 -17.39 1.93 13.43
CA LYS A 134 -18.60 1.36 12.81
C LYS A 134 -19.68 1.16 13.87
N LYS A 135 -20.84 1.74 13.65
CA LYS A 135 -22.03 1.53 14.47
C LYS A 135 -22.99 0.61 13.73
N THR A 136 -23.37 -0.50 14.35
CA THR A 136 -24.28 -1.52 13.77
C THR A 136 -25.54 -1.74 14.60
N SER A 137 -25.61 -1.13 15.78
CA SER A 137 -26.78 -1.23 16.68
C SER A 137 -27.52 0.09 16.69
N PHE A 138 -28.80 0.05 16.34
CA PHE A 138 -29.71 1.19 16.30
C PHE A 138 -31.03 0.83 17.01
N PRO A 139 -31.82 1.82 17.46
CA PRO A 139 -33.13 1.57 18.07
C PRO A 139 -34.04 0.73 17.16
N LYS A 140 -34.93 -0.03 17.76
CA LYS A 140 -35.95 -0.83 17.03
C LYS A 140 -36.79 0.09 16.15
N GLY A 141 -37.00 -0.28 14.87
CA GLY A 141 -37.71 0.55 13.89
C GLY A 141 -36.81 1.57 13.16
N SER A 142 -35.52 1.66 13.48
CA SER A 142 -34.59 2.49 12.71
C SER A 142 -34.45 2.00 11.28
N VAL A 143 -34.41 2.94 10.35
CA VAL A 143 -34.09 2.65 8.94
C VAL A 143 -32.59 2.44 8.71
N LEU A 144 -31.75 2.69 9.73
CA LEU A 144 -30.30 2.55 9.65
C LEU A 144 -29.89 1.11 9.96
N ARG A 145 -29.04 0.53 9.11
CA ARG A 145 -28.43 -0.79 9.26
C ARG A 145 -27.01 -0.70 9.81
N SER A 146 -26.20 0.20 9.25
CA SER A 146 -24.84 0.47 9.74
C SER A 146 -24.40 1.87 9.37
N ARG A 147 -23.48 2.41 10.15
CA ARG A 147 -22.82 3.68 9.88
C ARG A 147 -21.33 3.55 10.17
N LEU A 148 -20.49 3.92 9.21
CA LEU A 148 -19.04 3.92 9.31
C LEU A 148 -18.54 5.35 9.26
N TYR A 149 -17.72 5.71 10.24
CA TYR A 149 -16.96 6.94 10.28
C TYR A 149 -15.50 6.59 10.09
N GLU A 150 -14.80 7.29 9.22
CA GLU A 150 -13.40 7.05 8.94
C GLU A 150 -12.63 8.36 8.89
N ILE A 151 -11.47 8.36 9.52
CA ILE A 151 -10.48 9.43 9.44
C ILE A 151 -9.23 8.82 8.83
N GLY A 152 -8.76 9.40 7.73
CA GLY A 152 -7.53 9.04 7.05
C GLY A 152 -6.52 10.17 7.04
N TYR A 153 -5.26 9.85 7.22
CA TYR A 153 -4.13 10.76 7.09
C TYR A 153 -3.03 10.10 6.28
N GLY A 154 -2.39 10.86 5.41
CA GLY A 154 -1.22 10.42 4.67
C GLY A 154 -0.27 11.57 4.41
N SER A 155 1.03 11.32 4.54
CA SER A 155 2.08 12.27 4.19
C SER A 155 3.15 11.56 3.37
N LYS A 156 3.63 12.23 2.34
CA LYS A 156 4.62 11.68 1.41
C LYS A 156 5.79 12.64 1.28
N PHE A 157 6.98 12.05 1.30
CA PHE A 157 8.26 12.72 1.09
C PHE A 157 9.06 11.90 0.08
N ASN A 158 10.02 12.49 -0.59
CA ASN A 158 11.09 11.75 -1.25
C ASN A 158 12.16 11.33 -0.22
N ALA A 159 13.17 10.56 -0.64
CA ALA A 159 14.27 10.13 0.25
C ALA A 159 15.07 11.31 0.81
N ASP A 160 15.17 12.42 0.09
CA ASP A 160 15.78 13.68 0.51
C ASP A 160 14.92 14.52 1.46
N THR A 161 13.83 13.94 1.99
CA THR A 161 12.87 14.60 2.88
C THR A 161 12.10 15.78 2.28
N VAL A 162 12.11 15.94 0.96
CA VAL A 162 11.27 16.93 0.29
C VAL A 162 9.82 16.49 0.35
N ARG A 163 8.98 17.29 0.99
CA ARG A 163 7.56 16.98 1.15
C ARG A 163 6.83 17.03 -0.20
N GLU A 164 6.28 15.91 -0.62
CA GLU A 164 5.43 15.86 -1.80
C GLU A 164 4.02 16.41 -1.50
N SER A 165 3.34 15.85 -0.51
CA SER A 165 2.04 16.35 -0.02
C SER A 165 1.63 15.63 1.25
N SER A 166 0.71 16.23 2.00
CA SER A 166 -0.03 15.56 3.07
C SER A 166 -1.51 15.60 2.73
N ASN A 167 -2.20 14.49 2.97
CA ASN A 167 -3.63 14.36 2.72
C ASN A 167 -4.34 14.04 4.04
N PHE A 168 -5.51 14.60 4.21
CA PHE A 168 -6.43 14.30 5.30
C PHE A 168 -7.80 14.02 4.69
N ALA A 169 -8.48 12.99 5.15
CA ALA A 169 -9.81 12.64 4.67
C ALA A 169 -10.74 12.27 5.82
N LEU A 170 -11.99 12.70 5.71
CA LEU A 170 -13.11 12.29 6.55
C LEU A 170 -14.13 11.61 5.68
N LYS A 171 -14.49 10.37 6.01
CA LYS A 171 -15.49 9.60 5.29
C LYS A 171 -16.62 9.19 6.22
N LEU A 172 -17.83 9.32 5.72
CA LEU A 172 -19.07 8.80 6.32
C LEU A 172 -19.73 7.87 5.32
N GLU A 173 -20.01 6.65 5.76
CA GLU A 173 -20.80 5.69 5.00
C GLU A 173 -22.01 5.28 5.83
N THR A 174 -23.20 5.38 5.27
CA THR A 174 -24.46 5.00 5.92
C THR A 174 -25.17 3.98 5.07
N ASN A 175 -25.42 2.80 5.63
CA ASN A 175 -26.19 1.73 5.01
C ASN A 175 -27.58 1.65 5.66
N PHE A 176 -28.58 1.53 4.83
CA PHE A 176 -29.99 1.46 5.24
C PHE A 176 -30.51 0.02 5.21
N THR A 177 -31.64 -0.20 5.87
CA THR A 177 -32.29 -1.52 5.94
C THR A 177 -32.84 -2.01 4.60
N ASP A 178 -33.17 -1.10 3.69
CA ASP A 178 -33.60 -1.38 2.32
C ASP A 178 -32.42 -1.66 1.35
N LEU A 179 -31.19 -1.75 1.89
CA LEU A 179 -29.94 -1.96 1.15
C LEU A 179 -29.49 -0.75 0.30
N SER A 180 -30.10 0.42 0.48
CA SER A 180 -29.55 1.65 -0.05
C SER A 180 -28.32 2.10 0.77
N GLU A 181 -27.48 2.92 0.17
CA GLU A 181 -26.21 3.39 0.74
C GLU A 181 -25.96 4.85 0.43
N ILE A 182 -25.45 5.59 1.40
CA ILE A 182 -24.91 6.94 1.22
C ILE A 182 -23.43 6.91 1.61
N LYS A 183 -22.57 7.41 0.71
CA LYS A 183 -21.16 7.69 0.98
C LYS A 183 -20.90 9.17 0.83
N THR A 184 -20.20 9.73 1.80
CA THR A 184 -19.71 11.12 1.76
C THR A 184 -18.25 11.12 2.16
N GLU A 185 -17.42 11.83 1.43
CA GLU A 185 -16.02 12.05 1.76
C GLU A 185 -15.67 13.51 1.55
N ILE A 186 -14.92 14.07 2.48
CA ILE A 186 -14.28 15.36 2.36
C ILE A 186 -12.79 15.13 2.53
N PHE A 187 -11.99 15.66 1.63
CA PHE A 187 -10.54 15.55 1.69
C PHE A 187 -9.86 16.91 1.54
N TYR A 188 -8.72 17.01 2.19
CA TYR A 188 -7.80 18.13 2.10
C TYR A 188 -6.43 17.62 1.70
N ARG A 189 -5.78 18.30 0.77
CA ARG A 189 -4.39 18.08 0.36
C ARG A 189 -3.58 19.34 0.64
N SER A 190 -2.47 19.20 1.36
CA SER A 190 -1.55 20.32 1.57
C SER A 190 -0.79 20.69 0.28
N THR A 191 -0.19 21.85 0.27
CA THR A 191 0.87 22.16 -0.72
C THR A 191 2.00 21.13 -0.64
N GLY A 192 2.68 20.92 -1.74
CA GLY A 192 3.84 20.03 -1.82
C GLY A 192 4.62 20.22 -3.10
N ARG A 193 5.58 19.34 -3.35
CA ARG A 193 6.41 19.33 -4.54
C ARG A 193 6.32 17.97 -5.21
N ASN A 194 6.04 17.92 -6.49
CA ASN A 194 6.05 16.68 -7.25
C ASN A 194 7.39 16.56 -7.97
N THR A 195 8.22 15.63 -7.51
CA THR A 195 9.53 15.34 -8.09
C THR A 195 9.48 14.27 -9.18
N ARG A 196 8.33 13.59 -9.34
CA ARG A 196 8.18 12.44 -10.23
C ARG A 196 8.05 12.83 -11.71
N ILE A 197 7.33 13.90 -11.99
CA ILE A 197 7.09 14.36 -13.36
C ILE A 197 8.40 14.85 -13.98
N THR A 198 9.31 15.31 -13.14
CA THR A 198 10.57 15.95 -13.52
C THR A 198 11.78 15.04 -13.31
N ARG A 199 11.60 13.73 -13.15
CA ARG A 199 12.69 12.77 -12.89
C ARG A 199 13.92 13.04 -13.76
N GLY A 200 15.05 13.33 -13.10
CA GLY A 200 16.33 13.56 -13.76
C GLY A 200 16.49 14.89 -14.49
N SER A 201 15.50 15.79 -14.44
CA SER A 201 15.65 17.14 -15.01
C SER A 201 16.42 18.04 -14.06
N GLN A 202 17.64 18.41 -14.42
CA GLN A 202 18.43 19.42 -13.69
C GLN A 202 17.81 20.83 -13.79
N LEU A 203 16.99 21.10 -14.82
CA LEU A 203 16.40 22.42 -15.08
C LEU A 203 15.11 22.66 -14.27
N ALA A 204 14.37 21.59 -13.94
CA ALA A 204 13.13 21.68 -13.18
C ALA A 204 12.98 20.48 -12.25
N PRO A 205 13.63 20.50 -11.07
CA PRO A 205 13.70 19.32 -10.19
C PRO A 205 12.34 18.95 -9.56
N PHE A 206 11.36 19.86 -9.59
CA PHE A 206 10.01 19.59 -9.07
C PHE A 206 8.97 20.53 -9.66
N ILE A 207 7.71 20.12 -9.55
CA ILE A 207 6.54 20.96 -9.83
C ILE A 207 5.82 21.23 -8.51
N ASN A 208 5.49 22.50 -8.23
CA ASN A 208 4.72 22.85 -7.05
C ASN A 208 3.28 22.34 -7.19
N MET A 209 2.84 21.62 -6.18
CA MET A 209 1.48 21.12 -6.07
C MET A 209 0.68 22.08 -5.16
N PRO A 210 -0.38 22.70 -5.67
CA PRO A 210 -1.21 23.58 -4.83
C PRO A 210 -1.94 22.78 -3.75
N LYS A 211 -2.31 23.48 -2.69
CA LYS A 211 -3.29 22.94 -1.74
C LYS A 211 -4.62 22.72 -2.45
N GLY A 212 -5.34 21.71 -2.07
CA GLY A 212 -6.67 21.40 -2.60
C GLY A 212 -7.60 20.90 -1.51
N MET A 213 -8.86 21.16 -1.69
CA MET A 213 -9.93 20.61 -0.87
C MET A 213 -11.04 20.17 -1.79
N GLY A 214 -11.56 18.99 -1.54
CA GLY A 214 -12.64 18.44 -2.34
C GLY A 214 -13.46 17.47 -1.55
N GLY A 215 -14.42 16.87 -2.22
CA GLY A 215 -15.25 15.84 -1.63
C GLY A 215 -16.23 15.27 -2.64
N TYR A 216 -16.86 14.19 -2.23
CA TYR A 216 -17.94 13.62 -3.00
C TYR A 216 -19.10 13.20 -2.10
N PHE A 217 -20.26 13.16 -2.71
CA PHE A 217 -21.48 12.54 -2.20
C PHE A 217 -21.90 11.49 -3.21
N GLU A 218 -22.17 10.28 -2.74
CA GLU A 218 -22.68 9.19 -3.57
C GLU A 218 -23.89 8.56 -2.88
N PHE A 219 -24.96 8.41 -3.60
CA PHE A 219 -26.13 7.65 -3.20
C PHE A 219 -26.28 6.44 -4.12
N THR A 220 -26.40 5.26 -3.53
CA THR A 220 -26.73 4.02 -4.23
C THR A 220 -28.12 3.57 -3.74
N GLY A 221 -29.05 3.43 -4.66
CA GLY A 221 -30.39 2.97 -4.36
C GLY A 221 -30.46 1.52 -3.91
N PRO A 222 -31.61 1.09 -3.39
CA PRO A 222 -31.79 -0.27 -2.92
C PRO A 222 -31.57 -1.27 -4.06
N ARG A 223 -30.83 -2.34 -3.77
CA ARG A 223 -30.55 -3.39 -4.74
C ARG A 223 -31.84 -4.12 -5.10
N ARG A 224 -32.27 -4.02 -6.35
CA ARG A 224 -33.38 -4.77 -6.90
C ARG A 224 -32.89 -5.76 -7.96
N PRO A 225 -33.61 -6.90 -8.20
CA PRO A 225 -33.14 -7.95 -9.10
C PRO A 225 -32.81 -7.49 -10.54
N LYS A 226 -33.42 -6.41 -10.98
CA LYS A 226 -33.31 -5.98 -12.39
C LYS A 226 -32.47 -4.74 -12.62
N TYR A 227 -32.19 -3.93 -11.58
CA TYR A 227 -31.39 -2.69 -11.73
C TYR A 227 -30.82 -2.20 -10.42
N ILE A 228 -29.66 -1.58 -10.52
CA ILE A 228 -29.00 -0.81 -9.46
C ILE A 228 -28.78 0.58 -10.06
N TYR A 229 -29.09 1.63 -9.31
CA TYR A 229 -28.82 3.00 -9.72
C TYR A 229 -27.96 3.70 -8.66
N SER A 230 -27.07 4.55 -9.12
CA SER A 230 -26.25 5.40 -8.26
C SER A 230 -26.18 6.81 -8.82
N LEU A 231 -26.09 7.79 -7.93
CA LEU A 231 -25.85 9.19 -8.24
C LEU A 231 -24.59 9.62 -7.49
N ARG A 232 -23.65 10.23 -8.20
CA ARG A 232 -22.41 10.75 -7.62
C ARG A 232 -22.20 12.20 -7.99
N PHE A 233 -21.94 13.03 -6.99
CA PHE A 233 -21.54 14.42 -7.12
C PHE A 233 -20.14 14.54 -6.56
N GLU A 234 -19.22 15.10 -7.34
CA GLU A 234 -17.83 15.26 -6.94
C GLU A 234 -17.37 16.67 -7.28
N ARG A 235 -16.60 17.26 -6.36
CA ARG A 235 -15.91 18.54 -6.56
C ARG A 235 -14.53 18.45 -5.92
N GLY A 236 -13.49 18.85 -6.68
CA GLY A 236 -12.10 18.89 -6.24
C GLY A 236 -11.39 20.16 -6.72
#